data_754d552044febb95eb5e888af4ee52e2
#
_entry.id   754d552044febb95eb5e888af4ee52e2
#
_cell.length_a   1.000
_cell.length_b   1.000
_cell.length_c   1.000
_cell.angle_alpha   90.00
_cell.angle_beta   90.00
_cell.angle_gamma   90.00
#
_symmetry.space_group_name_H-M   'P 1'
#
loop_
_entity.id
_entity.type
_entity.pdbx_description
1 polymer ?
#
loop_
_entity_poly.entity_id
_entity_poly.type
_entity_poly.pdbx_seq_one_letter_code
_entity_poly.pdbx_strand_id
1 'polypeptide(L)'
;MKDHNVVDMGVKGATQLMTNKMAADFFAECEKATLSHTGTISYDTIVDAIAKLNIEDEAGLFVIIKPEQKAELRKDPDYVAARMGEVVYNGQVGTVAGIPVIVSKAATNAYVMDKAAIKLFLKKDIEVEQERNADTRTNSIYLRAAYLVALVDATKICKIVNA
;
A
#
# COMPACT_ATOMS: atom_id res chain seq x y z
N MET A 1 36.52 -13.24 4.07
CA MET A 1 35.15 -13.84 3.98
C MET A 1 34.06 -13.02 4.70
N LYS A 2 34.31 -11.73 5.06
CA LYS A 2 33.33 -10.84 5.75
C LYS A 2 32.78 -9.73 4.89
N ASP A 3 33.40 -9.43 3.74
CA ASP A 3 33.05 -8.24 2.96
C ASP A 3 31.77 -8.38 2.11
N HIS A 4 31.47 -9.58 1.62
CA HIS A 4 30.24 -9.82 0.85
C HIS A 4 28.97 -9.56 1.67
N ASN A 5 28.97 -9.86 2.96
CA ASN A 5 27.80 -9.68 3.81
C ASN A 5 27.47 -8.19 4.05
N VAL A 6 28.46 -7.32 4.12
CA VAL A 6 28.28 -5.87 4.31
C VAL A 6 27.72 -5.21 3.04
N VAL A 7 28.23 -5.60 1.87
CA VAL A 7 27.74 -5.10 0.58
C VAL A 7 26.29 -5.55 0.35
N ASP A 8 25.99 -6.81 0.60
CA ASP A 8 24.62 -7.35 0.48
C ASP A 8 23.63 -6.65 1.43
N MET A 9 24.06 -6.36 2.66
CA MET A 9 23.24 -5.60 3.62
C MET A 9 23.01 -4.16 3.12
N GLY A 10 24.03 -3.53 2.55
CA GLY A 10 23.93 -2.19 1.97
C GLY A 10 22.94 -2.14 0.81
N VAL A 11 23.05 -3.09 -0.12
CA VAL A 11 22.14 -3.19 -1.27
C VAL A 11 20.69 -3.45 -0.81
N LYS A 12 20.48 -4.36 0.14
CA LYS A 12 19.15 -4.62 0.71
C LYS A 12 18.56 -3.39 1.39
N GLY A 13 19.36 -2.66 2.16
CA GLY A 13 18.93 -1.42 2.81
C GLY A 13 18.53 -0.34 1.80
N ALA A 14 19.33 -0.14 0.76
CA ALA A 14 19.06 0.83 -0.28
C ALA A 14 17.82 0.45 -1.14
N THR A 15 17.64 -0.84 -1.45
CA THR A 15 16.43 -1.35 -2.12
C THR A 15 15.19 -1.12 -1.27
N GLN A 16 15.28 -1.36 0.05
CA GLN A 16 14.17 -1.10 0.97
C GLN A 16 13.79 0.38 1.02
N LEU A 17 14.77 1.28 1.05
CA LEU A 17 14.53 2.73 1.00
C LEU A 17 13.82 3.14 -0.30
N MET A 18 14.24 2.58 -1.43
CA MET A 18 13.61 2.84 -2.71
C MET A 18 12.16 2.34 -2.76
N THR A 19 11.91 1.13 -2.27
CA THR A 19 10.55 0.59 -2.15
C THR A 19 9.68 1.45 -1.24
N ASN A 20 10.22 1.91 -0.11
CA ASN A 20 9.50 2.79 0.80
C ASN A 20 9.15 4.13 0.14
N LYS A 21 10.07 4.68 -0.67
CA LYS A 21 9.80 5.90 -1.43
C LYS A 21 8.70 5.69 -2.48
N MET A 22 8.75 4.59 -3.24
CA MET A 22 7.67 4.26 -4.19
C MET A 22 6.32 4.13 -3.50
N ALA A 23 6.29 3.52 -2.31
CA ALA A 23 5.07 3.43 -1.51
C ALA A 23 4.59 4.81 -1.04
N ALA A 24 5.49 5.68 -0.61
CA ALA A 24 5.14 7.05 -0.21
C ALA A 24 4.57 7.85 -1.39
N ASP A 25 5.18 7.75 -2.57
CA ASP A 25 4.70 8.41 -3.80
C ASP A 25 3.32 7.85 -4.21
N PHE A 26 3.10 6.55 -4.06
CA PHE A 26 1.79 5.92 -4.30
C PHE A 26 0.71 6.50 -3.36
N PHE A 27 0.98 6.60 -2.06
CA PHE A 27 0.00 7.16 -1.13
C PHE A 27 -0.19 8.66 -1.30
N ALA A 28 0.81 9.40 -1.75
CA ALA A 28 0.67 10.81 -2.14
C ALA A 28 -0.31 10.98 -3.31
N GLU A 29 -0.29 10.05 -4.28
CA GLU A 29 -1.29 10.03 -5.36
C GLU A 29 -2.68 9.61 -4.87
N CYS A 30 -2.78 8.65 -3.92
CA CYS A 30 -4.05 8.27 -3.30
C CYS A 30 -4.73 9.45 -2.58
N GLU A 31 -3.97 10.37 -1.99
CA GLU A 31 -4.52 11.56 -1.33
C GLU A 31 -5.25 12.51 -2.29
N LYS A 32 -4.96 12.46 -3.58
CA LYS A 32 -5.64 13.24 -4.63
C LYS A 32 -7.01 12.70 -5.00
N ALA A 33 -7.46 11.61 -4.36
CA ALA A 33 -8.79 11.03 -4.58
C ALA A 33 -9.88 12.09 -4.37
N THR A 34 -10.80 12.19 -5.32
CA THR A 34 -11.93 13.14 -5.26
C THR A 34 -13.08 12.59 -4.42
N LEU A 35 -13.26 11.26 -4.42
CA LEU A 35 -14.28 10.61 -3.60
C LEU A 35 -13.75 10.39 -2.20
N SER A 36 -14.56 10.78 -1.21
CA SER A 36 -14.22 10.58 0.21
C SER A 36 -15.43 10.11 1.01
N HIS A 37 -15.15 9.31 2.03
CA HIS A 37 -16.10 8.94 3.07
C HIS A 37 -15.48 9.28 4.43
N THR A 38 -16.26 9.86 5.35
CA THR A 38 -15.79 10.21 6.69
C THR A 38 -16.39 9.26 7.69
N GLY A 39 -15.56 8.59 8.49
CA GLY A 39 -16.01 7.67 9.52
C GLY A 39 -14.86 6.83 10.08
N THR A 40 -15.09 6.23 11.24
CA THR A 40 -14.17 5.22 11.80
C THR A 40 -14.23 3.97 10.96
N ILE A 41 -13.11 3.28 10.81
CA ILE A 41 -13.05 2.07 9.98
C ILE A 41 -13.90 0.95 10.60
N SER A 42 -14.90 0.50 9.85
CA SER A 42 -15.83 -0.58 10.21
C SER A 42 -16.24 -1.33 8.94
N TYR A 43 -16.95 -2.43 9.09
CA TYR A 43 -17.55 -3.14 7.96
C TYR A 43 -18.46 -2.22 7.14
N ASP A 44 -19.37 -1.51 7.78
CA ASP A 44 -20.32 -0.59 7.14
C ASP A 44 -19.62 0.55 6.40
N THR A 45 -18.61 1.17 7.04
CA THR A 45 -17.84 2.26 6.41
C THR A 45 -17.16 1.81 5.13
N ILE A 46 -16.67 0.57 5.08
CA ILE A 46 -16.06 0.01 3.86
C ILE A 46 -17.11 -0.24 2.80
N VAL A 47 -18.27 -0.82 3.18
CA VAL A 47 -19.39 -1.05 2.25
C VAL A 47 -19.91 0.27 1.68
N ASP A 48 -20.06 1.31 2.49
CA ASP A 48 -20.47 2.64 2.05
C ASP A 48 -19.43 3.26 1.08
N ALA A 49 -18.15 3.07 1.34
CA ALA A 49 -17.10 3.53 0.44
C ALA A 49 -17.11 2.80 -0.90
N ILE A 50 -17.41 1.49 -0.91
CA ILE A 50 -17.62 0.70 -2.14
C ILE A 50 -18.82 1.24 -2.91
N ALA A 51 -19.94 1.48 -2.24
CA ALA A 51 -21.15 2.02 -2.87
C ALA A 51 -20.91 3.39 -3.52
N LYS A 52 -20.06 4.24 -2.93
CA LYS A 52 -19.68 5.54 -3.51
C LYS A 52 -18.89 5.43 -4.80
N LEU A 53 -18.14 4.34 -5.01
CA LEU A 53 -17.42 4.11 -6.26
C LEU A 53 -18.36 3.83 -7.45
N ASN A 54 -19.58 3.35 -7.16
CA ASN A 54 -20.60 3.04 -8.18
C ASN A 54 -20.06 2.17 -9.33
N ILE A 55 -19.32 1.12 -9.00
CA ILE A 55 -18.70 0.19 -9.94
C ILE A 55 -19.55 -1.08 -10.00
N GLU A 56 -19.84 -1.58 -11.19
CA GLU A 56 -20.63 -2.81 -11.40
C GLU A 56 -19.79 -4.09 -11.15
N ASP A 57 -18.50 -4.06 -11.49
CA ASP A 57 -17.58 -5.19 -11.32
C ASP A 57 -16.59 -4.93 -10.18
N GLU A 58 -16.77 -5.63 -9.08
CA GLU A 58 -15.94 -5.52 -7.88
C GLU A 58 -14.68 -6.39 -7.91
N ALA A 59 -14.48 -7.22 -8.94
CA ALA A 59 -13.37 -8.18 -9.00
C ALA A 59 -11.98 -7.52 -8.97
N GLY A 60 -11.89 -6.26 -9.39
CA GLY A 60 -10.66 -5.45 -9.37
C GLY A 60 -10.42 -4.68 -8.08
N LEU A 61 -11.41 -4.60 -7.19
CA LEU A 61 -11.34 -3.79 -5.97
C LEU A 61 -10.46 -4.40 -4.91
N PHE A 62 -9.84 -3.54 -4.12
CA PHE A 62 -9.14 -3.89 -2.88
C PHE A 62 -9.19 -2.73 -1.88
N VAL A 63 -9.01 -3.08 -0.61
CA VAL A 63 -9.01 -2.13 0.49
C VAL A 63 -7.60 -2.03 1.06
N ILE A 64 -7.10 -0.82 1.26
CA ILE A 64 -5.84 -0.57 1.97
C ILE A 64 -6.17 0.08 3.31
N ILE A 65 -5.64 -0.47 4.40
CA ILE A 65 -5.82 0.05 5.77
C ILE A 65 -4.48 0.18 6.50
N LYS A 66 -4.48 0.99 7.55
CA LYS A 66 -3.36 1.06 8.49
C LYS A 66 -3.35 -0.13 9.45
N PRO A 67 -2.21 -0.45 10.08
CA PRO A 67 -2.16 -1.47 11.12
C PRO A 67 -3.09 -1.20 12.32
N GLU A 68 -3.29 0.06 12.68
CA GLU A 68 -4.21 0.49 13.74
C GLU A 68 -5.66 0.19 13.37
N GLN A 69 -6.06 0.56 12.16
CA GLN A 69 -7.39 0.29 11.60
C GLN A 69 -7.69 -1.21 11.45
N LYS A 70 -6.65 -2.02 11.24
CA LYS A 70 -6.78 -3.48 11.28
C LYS A 70 -7.26 -3.97 12.65
N ALA A 71 -6.77 -3.35 13.73
CA ALA A 71 -7.19 -3.71 15.09
C ALA A 71 -8.64 -3.25 15.36
N GLU A 72 -9.06 -2.12 14.84
CA GLU A 72 -10.44 -1.61 14.92
C GLU A 72 -11.39 -2.56 14.18
N LEU A 73 -11.06 -2.91 12.94
CA LEU A 73 -11.87 -3.82 12.13
C LEU A 73 -12.04 -5.21 12.78
N ARG A 74 -11.02 -5.72 13.49
CA ARG A 74 -11.12 -6.99 14.22
C ARG A 74 -12.05 -6.94 15.43
N LYS A 75 -12.30 -5.76 15.98
CA LYS A 75 -13.20 -5.54 17.10
C LYS A 75 -14.62 -5.24 16.64
N ASP A 76 -14.81 -4.96 15.37
CA ASP A 76 -16.10 -4.67 14.78
C ASP A 76 -16.99 -5.93 14.78
N PRO A 77 -18.14 -5.91 15.50
CA PRO A 77 -19.00 -7.06 15.64
C PRO A 77 -19.60 -7.51 14.30
N ASP A 78 -19.88 -6.58 13.39
CA ASP A 78 -20.49 -6.88 12.09
C ASP A 78 -19.48 -7.59 11.18
N TYR A 79 -18.23 -7.14 11.22
CA TYR A 79 -17.13 -7.82 10.50
C TYR A 79 -16.90 -9.23 11.04
N VAL A 80 -16.92 -9.40 12.36
CA VAL A 80 -16.74 -10.72 13.01
C VAL A 80 -17.91 -11.64 12.67
N ALA A 81 -19.15 -11.13 12.70
CA ALA A 81 -20.35 -11.90 12.37
C ALA A 81 -20.37 -12.33 10.89
N ALA A 82 -19.95 -11.45 9.97
CA ALA A 82 -19.88 -11.76 8.54
C ALA A 82 -18.84 -12.84 8.19
N ARG A 83 -17.84 -13.03 9.04
CA ARG A 83 -16.74 -13.99 8.83
C ARG A 83 -16.70 -15.12 9.86
N MET A 84 -17.83 -15.67 10.22
CA MET A 84 -17.97 -16.72 11.23
C MET A 84 -16.80 -17.73 11.22
N GLY A 85 -15.93 -17.68 12.22
CA GLY A 85 -14.87 -18.64 12.51
C GLY A 85 -13.47 -18.31 11.97
N GLU A 86 -13.31 -17.68 10.81
CA GLU A 86 -11.99 -17.43 10.22
C GLU A 86 -11.16 -16.38 10.97
N VAL A 87 -11.76 -15.28 11.38
CA VAL A 87 -11.05 -14.16 12.03
C VAL A 87 -10.61 -14.53 13.44
N VAL A 88 -11.41 -15.33 14.15
CA VAL A 88 -11.14 -15.71 15.53
C VAL A 88 -9.94 -16.65 15.63
N TYR A 89 -9.81 -17.59 14.68
CA TYR A 89 -8.76 -18.59 14.72
C TYR A 89 -7.45 -18.16 14.06
N ASN A 90 -7.50 -17.49 12.91
CA ASN A 90 -6.30 -17.17 12.15
C ASN A 90 -5.77 -15.75 12.37
N GLY A 91 -6.57 -14.87 12.97
CA GLY A 91 -6.16 -13.47 13.20
C GLY A 91 -5.80 -12.68 11.94
N GLN A 92 -6.10 -13.20 10.76
CA GLN A 92 -5.85 -12.53 9.49
C GLN A 92 -7.08 -11.72 9.08
N VAL A 93 -6.85 -10.49 8.63
CA VAL A 93 -7.86 -9.72 7.91
C VAL A 93 -7.65 -10.06 6.43
N GLY A 94 -8.45 -10.97 5.89
CA GLY A 94 -8.31 -11.44 4.52
C GLY A 94 -9.15 -10.64 3.54
N THR A 95 -10.46 -10.65 3.74
CA THR A 95 -11.44 -9.96 2.89
C THR A 95 -12.50 -9.26 3.72
N VAL A 96 -13.05 -8.16 3.19
CA VAL A 96 -14.22 -7.46 3.73
C VAL A 96 -15.22 -7.32 2.58
N ALA A 97 -16.46 -7.72 2.78
CA ALA A 97 -17.48 -7.74 1.72
C ALA A 97 -17.01 -8.44 0.42
N GLY A 98 -16.20 -9.51 0.53
CA GLY A 98 -15.62 -10.20 -0.63
C GLY A 98 -14.35 -9.57 -1.21
N ILE A 99 -13.97 -8.36 -0.78
CA ILE A 99 -12.85 -7.59 -1.31
C ILE A 99 -11.59 -7.81 -0.45
N PRO A 100 -10.40 -8.06 -1.06
CA PRO A 100 -9.18 -8.29 -0.32
C PRO A 100 -8.70 -7.04 0.44
N VAL A 101 -8.21 -7.24 1.66
CA VAL A 101 -7.69 -6.18 2.52
C VAL A 101 -6.17 -6.25 2.58
N ILE A 102 -5.51 -5.16 2.26
CA ILE A 102 -4.07 -4.97 2.32
C ILE A 102 -3.73 -4.04 3.49
N VAL A 103 -2.75 -4.40 4.30
CA VAL A 103 -2.31 -3.58 5.43
C VAL A 103 -0.98 -2.92 5.09
N SER A 104 -0.93 -1.59 5.16
CA SER A 104 0.29 -0.83 4.90
C SER A 104 0.55 0.21 5.98
N LYS A 105 1.80 0.25 6.48
CA LYS A 105 2.25 1.29 7.41
C LYS A 105 2.45 2.65 6.74
N ALA A 106 2.65 2.67 5.42
CA ALA A 106 2.87 3.89 4.66
C ALA A 106 1.54 4.61 4.31
N ALA A 107 0.40 3.94 4.51
CA ALA A 107 -0.92 4.53 4.24
C ALA A 107 -1.21 5.70 5.18
N THR A 108 -1.65 6.83 4.62
CA THR A 108 -2.07 8.03 5.38
C THR A 108 -3.51 7.89 5.88
N ASN A 109 -4.38 7.37 5.02
CA ASN A 109 -5.79 7.09 5.30
C ASN A 109 -6.11 5.64 4.89
N ALA A 110 -7.35 5.20 5.07
CA ALA A 110 -7.83 4.00 4.43
C ALA A 110 -8.34 4.34 3.01
N TYR A 111 -8.21 3.39 2.10
CA TYR A 111 -8.62 3.56 0.70
C TYR A 111 -9.34 2.32 0.22
N VAL A 112 -10.43 2.53 -0.49
CA VAL A 112 -11.09 1.51 -1.32
C VAL A 112 -10.83 1.90 -2.76
N MET A 113 -10.21 1.02 -3.54
CA MET A 113 -9.80 1.37 -4.89
C MET A 113 -9.76 0.18 -5.84
N ASP A 114 -9.92 0.48 -7.12
CA ASP A 114 -9.67 -0.46 -8.21
C ASP A 114 -8.19 -0.43 -8.62
N LYS A 115 -7.66 -1.55 -9.08
CA LYS A 115 -6.28 -1.69 -9.58
C LYS A 115 -5.97 -0.73 -10.73
N ALA A 116 -6.97 -0.30 -11.49
CA ALA A 116 -6.82 0.62 -12.60
C ALA A 116 -6.76 2.10 -12.17
N ALA A 117 -7.09 2.44 -10.90
CA ALA A 117 -7.12 3.82 -10.42
C ALA A 117 -5.75 4.49 -10.47
N ILE A 118 -4.69 3.78 -10.07
CA ILE A 118 -3.32 4.29 -10.04
C ILE A 118 -2.42 3.39 -10.88
N LYS A 119 -1.53 4.00 -11.66
CA LYS A 119 -0.55 3.28 -12.47
C LYS A 119 0.87 3.70 -12.12
N LEU A 120 1.75 2.71 -12.09
CA LEU A 120 3.18 2.88 -12.03
C LEU A 120 3.77 2.79 -13.44
N PHE A 121 4.38 3.86 -13.90
CA PHE A 121 5.11 3.93 -15.16
C PHE A 121 6.60 3.81 -14.88
N LEU A 122 7.22 2.73 -15.32
CA LEU A 122 8.65 2.52 -15.21
C LEU A 122 9.32 2.97 -16.51
N LYS A 123 10.15 4.00 -16.43
CA LYS A 123 11.02 4.42 -17.54
C LYS A 123 12.34 3.65 -17.51
N LYS A 124 12.86 3.39 -16.31
CA LYS A 124 14.11 2.68 -16.09
C LYS A 124 13.96 1.87 -14.80
N ASP A 125 14.27 0.61 -14.89
CA ASP A 125 14.25 -0.30 -13.74
C ASP A 125 15.38 0.05 -12.75
N ILE A 126 15.39 -0.60 -11.61
CA ILE A 126 16.40 -0.38 -10.58
C ILE A 126 17.75 -0.84 -11.13
N GLU A 127 18.67 0.10 -11.32
CA GLU A 127 20.06 -0.16 -11.65
C GLU A 127 20.93 0.00 -10.41
N VAL A 128 21.84 -0.92 -10.23
CA VAL A 128 22.85 -0.88 -9.18
C VAL A 128 24.19 -0.62 -9.82
N GLU A 129 24.79 0.52 -9.51
CA GLU A 129 26.15 0.89 -9.95
C GLU A 129 27.10 0.84 -8.74
N GLN A 130 28.23 0.20 -8.91
CA GLN A 130 29.27 0.17 -7.90
C GLN A 130 30.49 0.94 -8.42
N GLU A 131 30.94 1.92 -7.67
CA GLU A 131 32.15 2.68 -7.93
C GLU A 131 33.17 2.43 -6.82
N ARG A 132 34.37 2.06 -7.21
CA ARG A 132 35.49 1.94 -6.29
C ARG A 132 36.44 3.14 -6.43
N ASN A 133 36.51 3.93 -5.37
CA ASN A 133 37.50 5.00 -5.29
C ASN A 133 38.79 4.46 -4.69
N ALA A 134 39.86 4.44 -5.48
CA ALA A 134 41.16 3.91 -5.07
C ALA A 134 41.88 4.83 -4.06
N ASP A 135 41.68 6.14 -4.16
CA ASP A 135 42.34 7.14 -3.32
C ASP A 135 41.84 7.13 -1.90
N THR A 136 40.52 7.01 -1.74
CA THR A 136 39.87 6.98 -0.42
C THR A 136 39.62 5.56 0.09
N ARG A 137 39.91 4.53 -0.72
CA ARG A 137 39.64 3.11 -0.44
C ARG A 137 38.16 2.83 -0.07
N THR A 138 37.25 3.61 -0.65
CA THR A 138 35.81 3.46 -0.44
C THR A 138 35.16 2.78 -1.62
N ASN A 139 34.13 1.98 -1.34
CA ASN A 139 33.20 1.46 -2.34
C ASN A 139 31.88 2.18 -2.18
N SER A 140 31.45 2.88 -3.22
CA SER A 140 30.16 3.55 -3.30
C SER A 140 29.17 2.70 -4.11
N ILE A 141 27.98 2.50 -3.59
CA ILE A 141 26.92 1.77 -4.26
C ILE A 141 25.81 2.77 -4.54
N TYR A 142 25.48 2.95 -5.80
CA TYR A 142 24.42 3.85 -6.27
C TYR A 142 23.25 3.01 -6.78
N LEU A 143 22.04 3.30 -6.27
CA LEU A 143 20.80 2.78 -6.83
C LEU A 143 20.08 3.89 -7.57
N ARG A 144 19.70 3.62 -8.80
CA ARG A 144 18.97 4.54 -9.66
C ARG A 144 17.74 3.85 -10.23
N ALA A 145 16.59 4.51 -10.15
CA ALA A 145 15.39 4.13 -10.88
C ALA A 145 14.73 5.38 -11.46
N ALA A 146 14.05 5.25 -12.58
CA ALA A 146 13.23 6.31 -13.14
C ALA A 146 11.81 5.78 -13.29
N TYR A 147 10.90 6.27 -12.45
CA TYR A 147 9.50 5.87 -12.41
C TYR A 147 8.59 7.09 -12.20
N LEU A 148 7.33 6.91 -12.51
CA LEU A 148 6.26 7.85 -12.20
C LEU A 148 5.07 7.06 -11.67
N VAL A 149 4.54 7.44 -10.52
CA VAL A 149 3.25 7.00 -10.02
C VAL A 149 2.24 8.09 -10.34
N ALA A 150 1.12 7.74 -10.92
CA ALA A 150 0.08 8.70 -11.27
C ALA A 150 -1.32 8.15 -11.01
N LEU A 151 -2.18 8.97 -10.44
CA LEU A 151 -3.62 8.74 -10.37
C LEU A 151 -4.20 8.92 -11.79
N VAL A 152 -4.65 7.84 -12.39
CA VAL A 152 -5.18 7.80 -13.77
C VAL A 152 -6.68 8.00 -13.79
N ASP A 153 -7.38 7.43 -12.81
CA ASP A 153 -8.83 7.48 -12.72
C ASP A 153 -9.28 7.78 -11.28
N ALA A 154 -9.64 9.04 -11.03
CA ALA A 154 -10.06 9.49 -9.72
C ALA A 154 -11.46 8.99 -9.30
N THR A 155 -12.24 8.44 -10.23
CA THR A 155 -13.56 7.86 -9.94
C THR A 155 -13.48 6.46 -9.35
N LYS A 156 -12.31 5.81 -9.50
CA LYS A 156 -12.05 4.44 -9.06
C LYS A 156 -11.32 4.34 -7.73
N ILE A 157 -11.27 5.41 -6.98
CA ILE A 157 -10.67 5.44 -5.65
C ILE A 157 -11.53 6.27 -4.70
N CYS A 158 -11.84 5.70 -3.53
CA CYS A 158 -12.53 6.39 -2.43
C CYS A 158 -11.63 6.38 -1.20
N LYS A 159 -11.39 7.56 -0.65
CA LYS A 159 -10.61 7.76 0.57
C LYS A 159 -11.53 7.73 1.79
N ILE A 160 -11.18 6.95 2.80
CA ILE A 160 -11.87 6.94 4.10
C ILE A 160 -11.04 7.77 5.09
N VAL A 161 -11.60 8.89 5.51
CA VAL A 161 -10.97 9.82 6.46
C VAL A 161 -11.55 9.56 7.84
N ASN A 162 -10.70 9.32 8.83
CA ASN A 162 -11.15 9.18 10.22
C ASN A 162 -11.84 10.48 10.67
N ALA A 163 -12.98 10.30 11.36
CA ALA A 163 -13.75 11.39 11.96
C ALA A 163 -13.04 11.95 13.20
#